data_78e99577be9f95b22334adfa31a138b5
#
_entry.id   78e99577be9f95b22334adfa31a138b5
#
_cell.length_a   1.000
_cell.length_b   1.000
_cell.length_c   1.000
_cell.angle_alpha   90.00
_cell.angle_beta   90.00
_cell.angle_gamma   90.00
#
_symmetry.space_group_name_H-M   'P 1'
#
loop_
_entity.id
_entity.type
_entity.pdbx_description
1 polymer ?
#
loop_
_entity_poly.entity_id
_entity_poly.type
_entity_poly.pdbx_seq_one_letter_code
_entity_poly.pdbx_strand_id
1 'polypeptide(L)'
;MDEQLTAVVTRVHSGEEAAFDELYHLTVRQLYKTMYTYLLTREDVEDAVQDAYMKLYQVRRKLDSTRSVPVYLRTIAINCAKRKLRRTHPATPPVEEDDTSDTELVKGVVREALQQISPADRLVMGLFYGDQASIQDICRMTGEKEGTVKSRLSRARERLREVIDHET
;
A
#
# COMPACT_ATOMS: atom_id res chain seq x y z
N MET A 1 -3.95 18.04 -4.09
CA MET A 1 -2.77 17.34 -4.66
C MET A 1 -1.59 18.27 -4.46
N ASP A 2 -0.50 17.76 -3.94
CA ASP A 2 0.66 18.57 -3.58
C ASP A 2 1.27 19.19 -4.86
N GLU A 3 1.42 20.52 -4.91
CA GLU A 3 1.99 21.24 -6.07
C GLU A 3 3.39 20.72 -6.41
N GLN A 4 4.18 20.38 -5.40
CA GLN A 4 5.51 19.82 -5.57
C GLN A 4 5.45 18.50 -6.34
N LEU A 5 4.55 17.60 -5.97
CA LEU A 5 4.40 16.30 -6.63
C LEU A 5 3.97 16.46 -8.10
N THR A 6 3.08 17.41 -8.39
CA THR A 6 2.64 17.69 -9.76
C THR A 6 3.79 18.19 -10.61
N ALA A 7 4.63 19.10 -10.10
CA ALA A 7 5.81 19.61 -10.81
C ALA A 7 6.83 18.49 -11.10
N VAL A 8 7.10 17.63 -10.10
CA VAL A 8 8.01 16.50 -10.27
C VAL A 8 7.48 15.50 -11.31
N VAL A 9 6.20 15.18 -11.30
CA VAL A 9 5.57 14.27 -12.28
C VAL A 9 5.71 14.81 -13.70
N THR A 10 5.53 16.11 -13.90
CA THR A 10 5.72 16.76 -15.21
C THR A 10 7.14 16.60 -15.72
N ARG A 11 8.14 16.75 -14.85
CA ARG A 11 9.57 16.59 -15.20
C ARG A 11 9.91 15.11 -15.47
N VAL A 12 9.32 14.17 -14.72
CA VAL A 12 9.45 12.73 -15.00
C VAL A 12 8.90 12.38 -16.38
N HIS A 13 7.76 12.96 -16.73
CA HIS A 13 7.14 12.75 -18.04
C HIS A 13 8.01 13.29 -19.19
N SER A 14 8.69 14.43 -19.01
CA SER A 14 9.64 14.97 -19.98
C SER A 14 10.93 14.15 -20.10
N GLY A 15 11.14 13.16 -19.23
CA GLY A 15 12.26 12.23 -19.28
C GLY A 15 13.48 12.67 -18.46
N GLU A 16 13.32 13.62 -17.54
CA GLU A 16 14.37 14.04 -16.61
C GLU A 16 14.63 12.95 -15.56
N GLU A 17 15.81 12.33 -15.59
CA GLU A 17 16.12 11.21 -14.68
C GLU A 17 16.17 11.63 -13.20
N ALA A 18 16.74 12.80 -12.90
CA ALA A 18 16.79 13.32 -11.53
C ALA A 18 15.39 13.53 -10.92
N ALA A 19 14.39 13.84 -11.75
CA ALA A 19 13.01 13.98 -11.30
C ALA A 19 12.39 12.64 -10.89
N PHE A 20 12.85 11.53 -11.43
CA PHE A 20 12.40 10.20 -11.01
C PHE A 20 12.89 9.85 -9.61
N ASP A 21 14.14 10.19 -9.28
CA ASP A 21 14.68 10.02 -7.93
C ASP A 21 13.92 10.89 -6.92
N GLU A 22 13.60 12.12 -7.29
CA GLU A 22 12.77 13.00 -6.46
C GLU A 22 11.37 12.42 -6.24
N LEU A 23 10.73 11.89 -7.28
CA LEU A 23 9.44 11.20 -7.19
C LEU A 23 9.51 10.00 -6.24
N TYR A 24 10.58 9.19 -6.35
CA TYR A 24 10.83 8.08 -5.45
C TYR A 24 10.86 8.55 -3.99
N HIS A 25 11.68 9.52 -3.65
CA HIS A 25 11.80 10.03 -2.28
C HIS A 25 10.49 10.62 -1.73
N LEU A 26 9.68 11.25 -2.56
CA LEU A 26 8.40 11.82 -2.16
C LEU A 26 7.32 10.75 -1.87
N THR A 27 7.42 9.58 -2.52
CA THR A 27 6.31 8.60 -2.53
C THR A 27 6.64 7.29 -1.84
N VAL A 28 7.93 6.93 -1.70
CA VAL A 28 8.36 5.60 -1.23
C VAL A 28 7.88 5.29 0.18
N ARG A 29 8.01 6.23 1.10
CA ARG A 29 7.63 6.01 2.51
C ARG A 29 6.15 5.66 2.65
N GLN A 30 5.29 6.35 1.92
CA GLN A 30 3.85 6.10 1.96
C GLN A 30 3.50 4.77 1.28
N LEU A 31 4.16 4.47 0.16
CA LEU A 31 3.96 3.19 -0.53
C LEU A 31 4.37 2.00 0.35
N TYR A 32 5.49 2.10 1.06
CA TYR A 32 5.93 1.10 2.03
C TYR A 32 4.89 0.84 3.11
N LYS A 33 4.35 1.90 3.73
CA LYS A 33 3.31 1.78 4.75
C LYS A 33 2.09 1.03 4.24
N THR A 34 1.60 1.39 3.05
CA THR A 34 0.45 0.76 2.43
C THR A 34 0.71 -0.72 2.14
N MET A 35 1.85 -1.02 1.53
CA MET A 35 2.22 -2.40 1.21
C MET A 35 2.49 -3.22 2.47
N TYR A 36 3.05 -2.64 3.53
CA TYR A 36 3.26 -3.33 4.80
C TYR A 36 1.95 -3.72 5.48
N THR A 37 0.96 -2.84 5.47
CA THR A 37 -0.38 -3.16 5.96
C THR A 37 -1.01 -4.33 5.19
N TYR A 38 -0.72 -4.43 3.90
CA TYR A 38 -1.26 -5.47 3.03
C TYR A 38 -0.54 -6.82 3.17
N LEU A 39 0.80 -6.82 3.10
CA LEU A 39 1.62 -8.03 2.97
C LEU A 39 2.13 -8.55 4.33
N LEU A 40 2.37 -7.67 5.30
CA LEU A 40 2.87 -7.94 6.66
C LEU A 40 4.31 -8.47 6.76
N THR A 41 4.96 -8.82 5.66
CA THR A 41 6.36 -9.29 5.65
C THR A 41 7.24 -8.27 4.95
N ARG A 42 8.41 -8.00 5.52
CA ARG A 42 9.36 -7.02 4.98
C ARG A 42 9.83 -7.40 3.58
N GLU A 43 10.20 -8.65 3.39
CA GLU A 43 10.70 -9.15 2.10
C GLU A 43 9.68 -8.97 0.97
N ASP A 44 8.43 -9.36 1.20
CA ASP A 44 7.37 -9.21 0.20
C ASP A 44 7.06 -7.74 -0.12
N VAL A 45 7.15 -6.88 0.91
CA VAL A 45 6.95 -5.43 0.74
C VAL A 45 8.07 -4.83 -0.09
N GLU A 46 9.34 -5.10 0.25
CA GLU A 46 10.52 -4.61 -0.48
C GLU A 46 10.44 -5.01 -1.95
N ASP A 47 10.16 -6.27 -2.22
CA ASP A 47 10.00 -6.79 -3.57
C ASP A 47 8.84 -6.14 -4.34
N ALA A 48 7.67 -5.99 -3.71
CA ALA A 48 6.52 -5.38 -4.36
C ALA A 48 6.74 -3.89 -4.68
N VAL A 49 7.40 -3.17 -3.77
CA VAL A 49 7.76 -1.76 -3.96
C VAL A 49 8.80 -1.62 -5.06
N GLN A 50 9.87 -2.42 -5.04
CA GLN A 50 10.90 -2.42 -6.07
C GLN A 50 10.31 -2.71 -7.45
N ASP A 51 9.52 -3.77 -7.58
CA ASP A 51 8.82 -4.13 -8.83
C ASP A 51 7.92 -2.99 -9.33
N ALA A 52 7.25 -2.29 -8.41
CA ALA A 52 6.36 -1.18 -8.77
C ALA A 52 7.14 -0.01 -9.37
N TYR A 53 8.26 0.40 -8.74
CA TYR A 53 9.09 1.47 -9.28
C TYR A 53 9.80 1.10 -10.57
N MET A 54 10.25 -0.13 -10.72
CA MET A 54 10.82 -0.62 -12.00
C MET A 54 9.81 -0.50 -13.13
N LYS A 55 8.56 -0.90 -12.90
CA LYS A 55 7.49 -0.79 -13.90
C LYS A 55 7.12 0.67 -14.17
N LEU A 56 7.02 1.49 -13.13
CA LEU A 56 6.76 2.92 -13.29
C LEU A 56 7.86 3.58 -14.15
N TYR A 57 9.12 3.25 -13.90
CA TYR A 57 10.24 3.75 -14.68
C TYR A 57 10.15 3.37 -16.16
N GLN A 58 9.80 2.11 -16.46
CA GLN A 58 9.64 1.63 -17.84
C GLN A 58 8.55 2.39 -18.62
N VAL A 59 7.47 2.78 -17.95
CA VAL A 59 6.34 3.47 -18.59
C VAL A 59 6.33 4.98 -18.39
N ARG A 60 7.31 5.55 -17.69
CA ARG A 60 7.31 6.95 -17.23
C ARG A 60 7.04 8.00 -18.31
N ARG A 61 7.52 7.75 -19.52
CA ARG A 61 7.33 8.66 -20.69
C ARG A 61 5.93 8.52 -21.32
N LYS A 62 5.22 7.43 -21.03
CA LYS A 62 3.88 7.16 -21.55
C LYS A 62 2.78 7.45 -20.49
N LEU A 63 3.19 7.97 -19.33
CA LEU A 63 2.24 8.32 -18.29
C LEU A 63 1.33 9.44 -18.80
N ASP A 64 0.05 9.22 -18.67
CA ASP A 64 -0.95 10.25 -18.92
C ASP A 64 -0.85 11.31 -17.82
N SER A 65 -0.50 12.54 -18.18
CA SER A 65 -0.36 13.66 -17.25
C SER A 65 -1.66 14.02 -16.53
N THR A 66 -2.81 13.53 -17.02
CA THR A 66 -4.11 13.72 -16.39
C THR A 66 -4.38 12.74 -15.25
N ARG A 67 -3.59 11.67 -15.15
CA ARG A 67 -3.73 10.64 -14.10
C ARG A 67 -2.82 10.94 -12.92
N SER A 68 -3.36 10.75 -11.73
CA SER A 68 -2.57 10.82 -10.50
C SER A 68 -1.50 9.70 -10.49
N VAL A 69 -0.23 10.09 -10.62
CA VAL A 69 0.89 9.13 -10.56
C VAL A 69 0.93 8.36 -9.25
N PRO A 70 0.66 8.96 -8.07
CA PRO A 70 0.55 8.20 -6.82
C PRO A 70 -0.51 7.10 -6.85
N VAL A 71 -1.68 7.36 -7.41
CA VAL A 71 -2.75 6.35 -7.56
C VAL A 71 -2.30 5.25 -8.51
N TYR A 72 -1.65 5.61 -9.61
CA TYR A 72 -1.13 4.66 -10.58
C TYR A 72 -0.01 3.78 -9.99
N LEU A 73 0.94 4.39 -9.27
CA LEU A 73 2.01 3.67 -8.57
C LEU A 73 1.46 2.67 -7.56
N ARG A 74 0.46 3.06 -6.76
CA ARG A 74 -0.22 2.13 -5.84
C ARG A 74 -0.90 1.00 -6.58
N THR A 75 -1.56 1.29 -7.69
CA THR A 75 -2.18 0.25 -8.54
C THR A 75 -1.16 -0.77 -9.01
N ILE A 76 0.01 -0.33 -9.48
CA ILE A 76 1.10 -1.23 -9.88
C ILE A 76 1.56 -2.08 -8.70
N ALA A 77 1.83 -1.45 -7.55
CA ALA A 77 2.30 -2.15 -6.34
C ALA A 77 1.30 -3.19 -5.85
N ILE A 78 0.01 -2.85 -5.81
CA ILE A 78 -1.08 -3.78 -5.46
C ILE A 78 -1.12 -4.97 -6.41
N ASN A 79 -0.96 -4.75 -7.71
CA ASN A 79 -0.93 -5.83 -8.69
C ASN A 79 0.31 -6.72 -8.55
N CYS A 80 1.46 -6.16 -8.20
CA CYS A 80 2.67 -6.92 -7.88
C CYS A 80 2.46 -7.77 -6.62
N ALA A 81 1.91 -7.19 -5.57
CA ALA A 81 1.61 -7.86 -4.32
C ALA A 81 0.59 -8.99 -4.47
N LYS A 82 -0.50 -8.74 -5.22
CA LYS A 82 -1.51 -9.78 -5.53
C LYS A 82 -0.90 -11.02 -6.21
N ARG A 83 0.06 -10.81 -7.13
CA ARG A 83 0.74 -11.93 -7.79
C ARG A 83 1.61 -12.73 -6.82
N LYS A 84 2.28 -12.05 -5.87
CA LYS A 84 3.06 -12.71 -4.83
C LYS A 84 2.17 -13.55 -3.92
N LEU A 85 1.10 -12.99 -3.38
CA LEU A 85 0.15 -13.69 -2.52
C LEU A 85 -0.47 -14.93 -3.16
N ARG A 86 -0.59 -14.96 -4.49
CA ARG A 86 -1.07 -16.16 -5.22
C ARG A 86 -0.03 -17.26 -5.33
N ARG A 87 1.26 -16.93 -5.24
CA ARG A 87 2.38 -17.87 -5.38
C ARG A 87 2.82 -18.44 -4.05
N THR A 88 2.68 -17.67 -2.97
CA THR A 88 2.95 -18.11 -1.61
C THR A 88 1.68 -18.72 -1.04
N HIS A 89 1.70 -20.03 -0.74
CA HIS A 89 0.69 -20.62 0.15
C HIS A 89 0.70 -19.88 1.49
N PRO A 90 -0.44 -19.83 2.20
CA PRO A 90 -0.53 -19.12 3.47
C PRO A 90 0.33 -19.82 4.53
N ALA A 91 1.63 -19.54 4.51
CA ALA A 91 2.49 -19.78 5.64
C ALA A 91 2.33 -18.60 6.59
N THR A 92 2.15 -18.90 7.86
CA THR A 92 2.19 -17.92 8.95
C THR A 92 3.45 -17.06 8.78
N PRO A 93 3.34 -15.72 8.65
CA PRO A 93 4.51 -14.89 8.46
C PRO A 93 5.46 -15.03 9.65
N PRO A 94 6.77 -15.20 9.40
CA PRO A 94 7.74 -15.14 10.49
C PRO A 94 7.69 -13.75 11.14
N VAL A 95 7.76 -13.74 12.46
CA VAL A 95 7.86 -12.53 13.27
C VAL A 95 9.28 -12.01 13.07
N GLU A 96 9.48 -11.03 12.20
CA GLU A 96 10.72 -10.28 12.14
C GLU A 96 10.56 -9.01 12.98
N GLU A 97 11.34 -8.96 14.05
CA GLU A 97 11.51 -7.81 14.92
C GLU A 97 12.30 -6.73 14.16
N ASP A 98 11.70 -5.58 13.92
CA ASP A 98 12.40 -4.38 13.49
C ASP A 98 12.53 -3.44 14.69
N ASP A 99 13.80 -3.23 15.08
CA ASP A 99 14.29 -2.57 16.29
C ASP A 99 13.99 -1.07 16.25
N THR A 100 13.08 -0.60 17.10
CA THR A 100 13.15 0.72 17.77
C THR A 100 12.03 0.93 18.80
N SER A 101 12.42 1.04 20.04
CA SER A 101 11.85 1.55 21.31
C SER A 101 10.42 2.12 21.40
N ASP A 102 9.78 1.85 22.55
CA ASP A 102 8.54 2.39 23.15
C ASP A 102 7.22 2.37 22.35
N THR A 103 7.29 2.23 21.05
CA THR A 103 6.14 1.99 20.17
C THR A 103 5.91 0.47 19.92
N GLU A 104 6.75 -0.40 20.43
CA GLU A 104 6.78 -1.83 20.08
C GLU A 104 5.58 -2.61 20.59
N LEU A 105 5.13 -2.36 21.82
CA LEU A 105 3.93 -3.03 22.37
C LEU A 105 2.69 -2.69 21.54
N VAL A 106 2.49 -1.41 21.20
CA VAL A 106 1.37 -0.97 20.36
C VAL A 106 1.51 -1.51 18.93
N LYS A 107 2.74 -1.57 18.41
CA LYS A 107 3.00 -2.17 17.09
C LYS A 107 2.74 -3.68 17.09
N GLY A 108 3.09 -4.38 18.16
CA GLY A 108 2.83 -5.82 18.32
C GLY A 108 1.33 -6.12 18.28
N VAL A 109 0.54 -5.46 19.12
CA VAL A 109 -0.92 -5.63 19.18
C VAL A 109 -1.59 -5.29 17.85
N VAL A 110 -1.20 -4.19 17.22
CA VAL A 110 -1.75 -3.80 15.91
C VAL A 110 -1.37 -4.82 14.84
N ARG A 111 -0.16 -5.35 14.87
CA ARG A 111 0.30 -6.37 13.91
C ARG A 111 -0.48 -7.67 14.08
N GLU A 112 -0.66 -8.15 15.31
CA GLU A 112 -1.47 -9.34 15.59
C GLU A 112 -2.92 -9.16 15.13
N ALA A 113 -3.50 -7.99 15.40
CA ALA A 113 -4.83 -7.65 14.92
C ALA A 113 -4.91 -7.67 13.38
N LEU A 114 -3.92 -7.11 12.70
CA LEU A 114 -3.85 -7.13 11.24
C LEU A 114 -3.71 -8.54 10.67
N GLN A 115 -3.00 -9.46 11.35
CA GLN A 115 -2.87 -10.84 10.91
C GLN A 115 -4.22 -11.59 10.90
N GLN A 116 -5.14 -11.19 11.75
CA GLN A 116 -6.49 -11.78 11.83
C GLN A 116 -7.47 -11.23 10.79
N ILE A 117 -7.08 -10.18 10.06
CA ILE A 117 -7.87 -9.57 9.00
C ILE A 117 -7.40 -10.15 7.65
N SER A 118 -8.34 -10.45 6.75
CA SER A 118 -7.99 -10.96 5.42
C SER A 118 -7.09 -9.97 4.65
N PRO A 119 -6.13 -10.42 3.82
CA PRO A 119 -5.26 -9.53 3.06
C PRO A 119 -6.02 -8.46 2.27
N ALA A 120 -7.10 -8.84 1.61
CA ALA A 120 -7.91 -7.91 0.83
C ALA A 120 -8.62 -6.85 1.68
N ASP A 121 -9.09 -7.23 2.87
CA ASP A 121 -9.73 -6.30 3.80
C ASP A 121 -8.70 -5.36 4.45
N ARG A 122 -7.48 -5.88 4.76
CA ARG A 122 -6.33 -5.06 5.21
C ARG A 122 -5.92 -4.02 4.17
N LEU A 123 -5.83 -4.43 2.90
CA LEU A 123 -5.48 -3.52 1.81
C LEU A 123 -6.45 -2.34 1.74
N VAL A 124 -7.74 -2.64 1.70
CA VAL A 124 -8.78 -1.60 1.62
C VAL A 124 -8.74 -0.68 2.85
N MET A 125 -8.52 -1.25 4.04
CA MET A 125 -8.37 -0.48 5.27
C MET A 125 -7.14 0.42 5.24
N GLY A 126 -5.98 -0.09 4.80
CA GLY A 126 -4.74 0.68 4.68
C GLY A 126 -4.87 1.84 3.68
N LEU A 127 -5.51 1.60 2.53
CA LEU A 127 -5.78 2.64 1.54
C LEU A 127 -6.73 3.72 2.08
N PHE A 128 -7.78 3.33 2.80
CA PHE A 128 -8.77 4.27 3.31
C PHE A 128 -8.24 5.10 4.48
N TYR A 129 -7.67 4.47 5.50
CA TYR A 129 -7.21 5.15 6.71
C TYR A 129 -5.76 5.63 6.63
N GLY A 130 -4.88 4.86 6.01
CA GLY A 130 -3.46 5.18 5.89
C GLY A 130 -3.18 6.18 4.77
N ASP A 131 -3.76 5.96 3.60
CA ASP A 131 -3.57 6.84 2.44
C ASP A 131 -4.65 7.89 2.28
N GLN A 132 -5.70 7.86 3.10
CA GLN A 132 -6.87 8.74 2.99
C GLN A 132 -7.50 8.73 1.58
N ALA A 133 -7.42 7.57 0.92
CA ALA A 133 -7.96 7.41 -0.43
C ALA A 133 -9.50 7.41 -0.41
N SER A 134 -10.10 8.04 -1.42
CA SER A 134 -11.55 7.97 -1.59
C SER A 134 -11.98 6.54 -1.96
N ILE A 135 -13.25 6.20 -1.67
CA ILE A 135 -13.81 4.90 -2.08
C ILE A 135 -13.65 4.70 -3.60
N GLN A 136 -13.82 5.74 -4.39
CA GLN A 136 -13.67 5.67 -5.84
C GLN A 136 -12.23 5.37 -6.26
N ASP A 137 -11.24 5.98 -5.60
CA ASP A 137 -9.83 5.70 -5.87
C ASP A 137 -9.46 4.28 -5.45
N ILE A 138 -9.99 3.80 -4.31
CA ILE A 138 -9.81 2.40 -3.89
C ILE A 138 -10.39 1.44 -4.93
N CYS A 139 -11.59 1.72 -5.46
CA CYS A 139 -12.17 0.92 -6.53
C CYS A 139 -11.26 0.89 -7.77
N ARG A 140 -10.68 2.04 -8.16
CA ARG A 140 -9.74 2.11 -9.30
C ARG A 140 -8.46 1.32 -9.04
N MET A 141 -7.88 1.43 -7.84
CA MET A 141 -6.64 0.75 -7.47
C MET A 141 -6.80 -0.76 -7.33
N THR A 142 -7.92 -1.21 -6.78
CA THR A 142 -8.17 -2.64 -6.49
C THR A 142 -8.88 -3.38 -7.60
N GLY A 143 -9.60 -2.66 -8.47
CA GLY A 143 -10.49 -3.23 -9.47
C GLY A 143 -11.82 -3.75 -8.89
N GLU A 144 -12.14 -3.39 -7.64
CA GLU A 144 -13.35 -3.85 -6.95
C GLU A 144 -14.50 -2.85 -7.08
N LYS A 145 -15.74 -3.35 -6.95
CA LYS A 145 -16.94 -2.51 -6.93
C LYS A 145 -17.08 -1.78 -5.59
N GLU A 146 -17.73 -0.62 -5.59
CA GLU A 146 -17.94 0.21 -4.41
C GLU A 146 -18.58 -0.56 -3.24
N GLY A 147 -19.61 -1.37 -3.51
CA GLY A 147 -20.26 -2.20 -2.51
C GLY A 147 -19.27 -3.20 -1.86
N THR A 148 -18.39 -3.78 -2.65
CA THR A 148 -17.34 -4.69 -2.16
C THR A 148 -16.36 -3.96 -1.27
N VAL A 149 -15.87 -2.77 -1.69
CA VAL A 149 -14.95 -1.94 -0.90
C VAL A 149 -15.58 -1.54 0.44
N LYS A 150 -16.84 -1.10 0.44
CA LYS A 150 -17.57 -0.75 1.67
C LYS A 150 -17.74 -1.96 2.61
N SER A 151 -18.08 -3.13 2.07
CA SER A 151 -18.22 -4.36 2.85
C SER A 151 -16.87 -4.79 3.47
N ARG A 152 -15.76 -4.66 2.72
CA ARG A 152 -14.41 -4.95 3.23
C ARG A 152 -14.02 -4.01 4.36
N LEU A 153 -14.30 -2.72 4.24
CA LEU A 153 -14.07 -1.75 5.31
C LEU A 153 -14.88 -2.06 6.56
N SER A 154 -16.12 -2.48 6.41
CA SER A 154 -16.97 -2.87 7.54
C SER A 154 -16.42 -4.10 8.27
N ARG A 155 -16.08 -5.17 7.53
CA ARG A 155 -15.50 -6.38 8.12
C ARG A 155 -14.14 -6.12 8.78
N ALA A 156 -13.27 -5.33 8.16
CA ALA A 156 -11.97 -4.98 8.72
C ALA A 156 -12.11 -4.24 10.07
N ARG A 157 -13.04 -3.28 10.15
CA ARG A 157 -13.33 -2.54 11.39
C ARG A 157 -13.91 -3.43 12.48
N GLU A 158 -14.84 -4.31 12.12
CA GLU A 158 -15.44 -5.25 13.06
C GLU A 158 -14.40 -6.19 13.64
N ARG A 159 -13.57 -6.78 12.77
CA ARG A 159 -12.51 -7.69 13.21
C ARG A 159 -11.46 -7.00 14.07
N LEU A 160 -11.07 -5.78 13.72
CA LEU A 160 -10.13 -4.99 14.53
C LEU A 160 -10.70 -4.69 15.91
N ARG A 161 -11.99 -4.37 16.00
CA ARG A 161 -12.67 -4.14 17.29
C ARG A 161 -12.69 -5.39 18.14
N GLU A 162 -13.05 -6.55 17.58
CA GLU A 162 -13.05 -7.83 18.29
C GLU A 162 -11.69 -8.13 18.92
N VAL A 163 -10.59 -7.92 18.16
CA VAL A 163 -9.24 -8.18 18.67
C VAL A 163 -8.88 -7.24 19.82
N ILE A 164 -9.17 -5.95 19.69
CA ILE A 164 -8.88 -4.95 20.74
C ILE A 164 -9.71 -5.22 22.01
N ASP A 165 -10.98 -5.56 21.86
CA ASP A 165 -11.88 -5.82 22.99
C ASP A 165 -11.49 -7.12 23.74
N HIS A 166 -10.81 -8.07 23.08
CA HIS A 166 -10.33 -9.31 23.72
C HIS A 166 -9.00 -9.13 24.48
N GLU A 167 -8.25 -8.09 24.19
CA GLU A 167 -6.96 -7.80 24.86
C GLU A 167 -7.11 -6.80 26.03
N THR A 168 -8.30 -6.26 26.24
CA THR A 168 -8.60 -5.34 27.36
C THR A 168 -9.31 -6.06 28.48
#